data_d7068cefa04d88912395d4633b661743
#
_entry.id   d7068cefa04d88912395d4633b661743
#
_cell.length_a   1.000
_cell.length_b   1.000
_cell.length_c   1.000
_cell.angle_alpha   90.00
_cell.angle_beta   90.00
_cell.angle_gamma   90.00
#
_symmetry.space_group_name_H-M   'P 1'
#
loop_
_entity.id
_entity.type
_entity.pdbx_description
1 polymer ?
#
loop_
_entity_poly.entity_id
_entity_poly.type
_entity_poly.pdbx_seq_one_letter_code
_entity_poly.pdbx_strand_id
1 'polypeptide(L)'
;MFIVIEGLDGTGKSTTAKALADKLGGVALNTPLDKFKDVRPQLEEIYADESYGRQLFYASTAIASSLQVQKELKDSPVVVLDRYWLSTQVYHSWRTQGAHFKLLEVESMLLKPDLTVYLELSLEERIKRLGGRGGNTEEDRQTTDLVASQQLNDLYDTHRNSPCVGTWLKVDAGLSIEEIVKRVIEYLAASALFR
;
A
#
# COMPACT_ATOMS: atom_id res chain seq x y z
N MET A 1 -3.32 17.18 2.03
CA MET A 1 -3.14 16.01 2.92
C MET A 1 -2.78 14.79 2.10
N PHE A 2 -1.81 13.98 2.55
CA PHE A 2 -1.39 12.75 1.87
C PHE A 2 -1.74 11.52 2.74
N ILE A 3 -2.61 10.65 2.25
CA ILE A 3 -3.06 9.43 2.93
C ILE A 3 -2.62 8.22 2.11
N VAL A 4 -2.11 7.19 2.77
CA VAL A 4 -1.76 5.90 2.15
C VAL A 4 -2.68 4.81 2.68
N ILE A 5 -3.16 3.95 1.79
CA ILE A 5 -3.89 2.74 2.15
C ILE A 5 -2.98 1.54 1.92
N GLU A 6 -2.66 0.83 2.99
CA GLU A 6 -1.83 -0.37 3.00
C GLU A 6 -2.62 -1.61 3.42
N GLY A 7 -2.08 -2.77 3.19
CA GLY A 7 -2.68 -4.06 3.54
C GLY A 7 -2.38 -5.15 2.51
N LEU A 8 -2.68 -6.38 2.85
CA LEU A 8 -2.46 -7.54 1.97
C LEU A 8 -3.46 -7.55 0.79
N ASP A 9 -3.22 -8.40 -0.19
CA ASP A 9 -4.13 -8.53 -1.33
C ASP A 9 -5.47 -9.11 -0.88
N GLY A 10 -6.56 -8.62 -1.48
CA GLY A 10 -7.93 -8.98 -1.09
C GLY A 10 -8.54 -8.09 0.01
N THR A 11 -7.79 -7.17 0.64
CA THR A 11 -8.33 -6.32 1.73
C THR A 11 -9.19 -5.15 1.26
N GLY A 12 -9.25 -4.86 -0.06
CA GLY A 12 -10.09 -3.78 -0.61
C GLY A 12 -9.42 -2.42 -0.69
N LYS A 13 -8.09 -2.35 -0.68
CA LYS A 13 -7.30 -1.10 -0.73
C LYS A 13 -7.75 -0.13 -1.81
N SER A 14 -7.79 -0.57 -3.06
CA SER A 14 -8.12 0.31 -4.20
C SER A 14 -9.54 0.87 -4.11
N THR A 15 -10.49 0.06 -3.65
CA THR A 15 -11.88 0.49 -3.44
C THR A 15 -11.97 1.50 -2.30
N THR A 16 -11.26 1.24 -1.20
CA THR A 16 -11.19 2.16 -0.05
C THR A 16 -10.50 3.47 -0.43
N ALA A 17 -9.37 3.41 -1.14
CA ALA A 17 -8.64 4.60 -1.57
C ALA A 17 -9.52 5.51 -2.43
N LYS A 18 -10.23 4.94 -3.40
CA LYS A 18 -11.16 5.68 -4.25
C LYS A 18 -12.32 6.29 -3.45
N ALA A 19 -13.00 5.49 -2.62
CA ALA A 19 -14.14 5.95 -1.83
C ALA A 19 -13.74 7.06 -0.83
N LEU A 20 -12.56 6.93 -0.21
CA LEU A 20 -12.04 7.94 0.71
C LEU A 20 -11.67 9.24 -0.02
N ALA A 21 -11.00 9.14 -1.17
CA ALA A 21 -10.67 10.31 -2.00
C ALA A 21 -11.93 11.04 -2.46
N ASP A 22 -12.91 10.32 -3.00
CA ASP A 22 -14.20 10.88 -3.42
C ASP A 22 -14.91 11.60 -2.26
N LYS A 23 -14.91 11.00 -1.06
CA LYS A 23 -15.54 11.56 0.13
C LYS A 23 -14.84 12.82 0.65
N LEU A 24 -13.52 12.93 0.46
CA LEU A 24 -12.70 14.06 0.91
C LEU A 24 -12.49 15.12 -0.21
N GLY A 25 -13.11 14.94 -1.39
CA GLY A 25 -12.93 15.83 -2.54
C GLY A 25 -11.50 15.84 -3.09
N GLY A 26 -10.82 14.71 -2.99
CA GLY A 26 -9.42 14.54 -3.39
C GLY A 26 -9.23 13.61 -4.58
N VAL A 27 -8.00 13.16 -4.77
CA VAL A 27 -7.57 12.28 -5.88
C VAL A 27 -7.10 10.94 -5.33
N ALA A 28 -7.53 9.84 -5.95
CA ALA A 28 -7.00 8.50 -5.70
C ALA A 28 -5.94 8.14 -6.74
N LEU A 29 -4.80 7.62 -6.26
CA LEU A 29 -3.69 7.11 -7.07
C LEU A 29 -3.33 5.69 -6.60
N ASN A 30 -2.51 5.00 -7.37
CA ASN A 30 -1.98 3.66 -7.03
C ASN A 30 -0.47 3.58 -7.24
N THR A 31 0.21 2.72 -6.50
CA THR A 31 1.61 2.36 -6.71
C THR A 31 1.70 0.90 -7.14
N PRO A 32 2.35 0.58 -8.29
CA PRO A 32 2.88 1.51 -9.29
C PRO A 32 1.79 2.35 -9.98
N LEU A 33 2.14 3.57 -10.41
CA LEU A 33 1.22 4.41 -11.21
C LEU A 33 0.82 3.71 -12.52
N ASP A 34 -0.36 4.03 -13.06
CA ASP A 34 -0.87 3.44 -14.31
C ASP A 34 0.09 3.57 -15.50
N LYS A 35 0.97 4.56 -15.47
CA LYS A 35 2.04 4.74 -16.46
C LYS A 35 3.02 3.55 -16.54
N PHE A 36 3.11 2.73 -15.51
CA PHE A 36 3.93 1.52 -15.48
C PHE A 36 3.20 0.26 -15.95
N LYS A 37 1.91 0.36 -16.31
CA LYS A 37 1.05 -0.78 -16.61
C LYS A 37 1.62 -1.70 -17.69
N ASP A 38 2.19 -1.12 -18.76
CA ASP A 38 2.69 -1.89 -19.90
C ASP A 38 4.13 -2.40 -19.69
N VAL A 39 4.91 -1.70 -18.86
CA VAL A 39 6.32 -2.02 -18.57
C VAL A 39 6.43 -3.00 -17.40
N ARG A 40 5.53 -2.91 -16.43
CA ARG A 40 5.57 -3.73 -15.21
C ARG A 40 5.66 -5.23 -15.49
N PRO A 41 4.82 -5.86 -16.34
CA PRO A 41 4.89 -7.30 -16.60
C PRO A 41 6.25 -7.72 -17.18
N GLN A 42 6.83 -6.91 -18.07
CA GLN A 42 8.13 -7.18 -18.68
C GLN A 42 9.26 -7.15 -17.65
N LEU A 43 9.25 -6.18 -16.74
CA LEU A 43 10.25 -6.09 -15.67
C LEU A 43 10.06 -7.17 -14.61
N GLU A 44 8.83 -7.56 -14.31
CA GLU A 44 8.54 -8.69 -13.42
C GLU A 44 9.04 -10.02 -14.00
N GLU A 45 8.94 -10.21 -15.31
CA GLU A 45 9.50 -11.36 -16.03
C GLU A 45 11.04 -11.35 -16.00
N ILE A 46 11.67 -10.20 -16.36
CA ILE A 46 13.13 -10.05 -16.36
C ILE A 46 13.72 -10.34 -14.97
N TYR A 47 13.05 -9.88 -13.91
CA TYR A 47 13.51 -10.03 -12.52
C TYR A 47 12.77 -11.14 -11.76
N ALA A 48 12.22 -12.14 -12.45
CA ALA A 48 11.45 -13.20 -11.80
C ALA A 48 12.22 -13.88 -10.67
N ASP A 49 13.49 -14.22 -10.95
CA ASP A 49 14.41 -14.89 -10.02
C ASP A 49 15.45 -13.93 -9.39
N GLU A 50 15.35 -12.61 -9.66
CA GLU A 50 16.31 -11.60 -9.21
C GLU A 50 15.64 -10.60 -8.27
N SER A 51 15.76 -10.85 -6.96
CA SER A 51 15.08 -10.08 -5.93
C SER A 51 15.54 -8.63 -5.82
N TYR A 52 16.83 -8.36 -6.03
CA TYR A 52 17.37 -6.99 -5.91
C TYR A 52 16.95 -6.10 -7.07
N GLY A 53 16.98 -6.60 -8.30
CA GLY A 53 16.48 -5.87 -9.47
C GLY A 53 15.00 -5.54 -9.33
N ARG A 54 14.22 -6.50 -8.86
CA ARG A 54 12.81 -6.32 -8.55
C ARG A 54 12.57 -5.26 -7.46
N GLN A 55 13.36 -5.28 -6.39
CA GLN A 55 13.30 -4.26 -5.33
C GLN A 55 13.59 -2.85 -5.87
N LEU A 56 14.63 -2.68 -6.66
CA LEU A 56 14.99 -1.40 -7.26
C LEU A 56 13.92 -0.89 -8.21
N PHE A 57 13.30 -1.77 -9.00
CA PHE A 57 12.17 -1.41 -9.83
C PHE A 57 11.01 -0.88 -8.98
N TYR A 58 10.55 -1.60 -7.95
CA TYR A 58 9.47 -1.12 -7.10
C TYR A 58 9.83 0.13 -6.30
N ALA A 59 11.09 0.27 -5.88
CA ALA A 59 11.58 1.51 -5.27
C ALA A 59 11.45 2.70 -6.24
N SER A 60 11.80 2.52 -7.52
CA SER A 60 11.63 3.57 -8.54
C SER A 60 10.16 3.94 -8.74
N THR A 61 9.23 2.97 -8.66
CA THR A 61 7.80 3.27 -8.75
C THR A 61 7.27 4.04 -7.54
N ALA A 62 7.80 3.79 -6.34
CA ALA A 62 7.47 4.56 -5.14
C ALA A 62 7.96 6.02 -5.26
N ILE A 63 9.17 6.25 -5.81
CA ILE A 63 9.66 7.60 -6.10
C ILE A 63 8.72 8.31 -7.08
N ALA A 64 8.33 7.65 -8.17
CA ALA A 64 7.42 8.22 -9.17
C ALA A 64 6.05 8.56 -8.55
N SER A 65 5.53 7.69 -7.68
CA SER A 65 4.28 7.94 -6.94
C SER A 65 4.42 9.14 -6.00
N SER A 66 5.54 9.25 -5.26
CA SER A 66 5.84 10.40 -4.41
C SER A 66 5.82 11.73 -5.18
N LEU A 67 6.47 11.76 -6.34
CA LEU A 67 6.48 12.95 -7.21
C LEU A 67 5.09 13.29 -7.77
N GLN A 68 4.31 12.28 -8.13
CA GLN A 68 2.93 12.50 -8.60
C GLN A 68 2.04 13.02 -7.47
N VAL A 69 2.14 12.46 -6.26
CA VAL A 69 1.42 12.95 -5.07
C VAL A 69 1.76 14.42 -4.81
N GLN A 70 3.04 14.81 -4.84
CA GLN A 70 3.46 16.21 -4.64
C GLN A 70 2.87 17.15 -5.69
N LYS A 71 2.70 16.65 -6.93
CA LYS A 71 2.08 17.41 -8.01
C LYS A 71 0.58 17.59 -7.76
N GLU A 72 -0.14 16.50 -7.45
CA GLU A 72 -1.58 16.54 -7.23
C GLU A 72 -1.97 17.39 -6.00
N LEU A 73 -1.15 17.38 -4.94
CA LEU A 73 -1.39 18.20 -3.75
C LEU A 73 -1.36 19.72 -3.99
N LYS A 74 -0.91 20.18 -5.17
CA LYS A 74 -0.97 21.62 -5.52
C LYS A 74 -2.39 22.05 -5.87
N ASP A 75 -3.16 21.13 -6.45
CA ASP A 75 -4.50 21.40 -6.99
C ASP A 75 -5.61 20.65 -6.24
N SER A 76 -5.23 19.69 -5.39
CA SER A 76 -6.16 18.83 -4.64
C SER A 76 -5.94 18.93 -3.13
N PRO A 77 -7.00 19.02 -2.31
CA PRO A 77 -6.86 19.11 -0.85
C PRO A 77 -6.32 17.81 -0.24
N VAL A 78 -6.61 16.67 -0.89
CA VAL A 78 -6.24 15.34 -0.41
C VAL A 78 -5.80 14.46 -1.57
N VAL A 79 -4.74 13.70 -1.36
CA VAL A 79 -4.35 12.58 -2.24
C VAL A 79 -4.36 11.30 -1.42
N VAL A 80 -5.07 10.29 -1.91
CA VAL A 80 -5.13 8.95 -1.32
C VAL A 80 -4.42 7.97 -2.24
N LEU A 81 -3.37 7.32 -1.75
CA LEU A 81 -2.53 6.42 -2.53
C LEU A 81 -2.75 4.97 -2.08
N ASP A 82 -3.12 4.08 -3.01
CA ASP A 82 -3.17 2.64 -2.80
C ASP A 82 -1.77 2.06 -2.93
N ARG A 83 -1.20 1.58 -1.83
CA ARG A 83 0.17 1.11 -1.63
C ARG A 83 1.22 2.23 -1.79
N TYR A 84 2.29 2.10 -1.04
CA TYR A 84 3.43 2.99 -1.11
C TYR A 84 4.73 2.27 -0.73
N TRP A 85 5.65 3.00 -0.11
CA TRP A 85 6.98 2.51 0.29
C TRP A 85 6.92 1.29 1.21
N LEU A 86 5.97 1.26 2.14
CA LEU A 86 5.84 0.18 3.10
C LEU A 86 5.58 -1.17 2.43
N SER A 87 4.69 -1.22 1.43
CA SER A 87 4.49 -2.43 0.61
C SER A 87 5.80 -2.89 -0.03
N THR A 88 6.61 -1.99 -0.58
CA THR A 88 7.91 -2.34 -1.19
C THR A 88 8.83 -2.99 -0.15
N GLN A 89 8.95 -2.41 1.05
CA GLN A 89 9.81 -2.96 2.10
C GLN A 89 9.32 -4.32 2.61
N VAL A 90 8.03 -4.44 2.88
CA VAL A 90 7.43 -5.66 3.44
C VAL A 90 7.55 -6.83 2.47
N TYR A 91 7.13 -6.66 1.21
CA TYR A 91 7.16 -7.76 0.24
C TYR A 91 8.58 -8.19 -0.14
N HIS A 92 9.53 -7.25 -0.23
CA HIS A 92 10.92 -7.61 -0.48
C HIS A 92 11.59 -8.26 0.73
N SER A 93 11.32 -7.77 1.94
CA SER A 93 11.79 -8.43 3.17
C SER A 93 11.27 -9.86 3.28
N TRP A 94 9.99 -10.08 2.99
CA TRP A 94 9.38 -11.40 2.99
C TRP A 94 10.03 -12.34 1.96
N ARG A 95 10.15 -11.92 0.71
CA ARG A 95 10.71 -12.74 -0.39
C ARG A 95 12.17 -13.10 -0.19
N THR A 96 12.94 -12.24 0.41
CA THR A 96 14.39 -12.40 0.60
C THR A 96 14.75 -12.86 2.01
N GLN A 97 13.76 -13.16 2.86
CA GLN A 97 13.97 -13.53 4.27
C GLN A 97 14.84 -12.49 5.01
N GLY A 98 14.63 -11.21 4.71
CA GLY A 98 15.36 -10.09 5.29
C GLY A 98 16.64 -9.68 4.55
N ALA A 99 17.10 -10.44 3.56
CA ALA A 99 18.29 -10.12 2.76
C ALA A 99 17.95 -9.15 1.61
N HIS A 100 17.51 -7.94 1.91
CA HIS A 100 17.14 -6.91 0.94
C HIS A 100 17.94 -5.62 1.14
N PHE A 101 17.95 -4.73 0.15
CA PHE A 101 18.54 -3.40 0.30
C PHE A 101 17.68 -2.56 1.26
N LYS A 102 18.32 -1.90 2.22
CA LYS A 102 17.62 -0.99 3.14
C LYS A 102 17.15 0.29 2.47
N LEU A 103 17.83 0.75 1.41
CA LEU A 103 17.48 1.90 0.58
C LEU A 103 17.13 3.17 1.40
N LEU A 104 17.88 3.45 2.47
CA LEU A 104 17.63 4.57 3.39
C LEU A 104 17.64 5.93 2.68
N GLU A 105 18.51 6.08 1.69
CA GLU A 105 18.59 7.30 0.87
C GLU A 105 17.32 7.49 0.05
N VAL A 106 16.78 6.41 -0.52
CA VAL A 106 15.49 6.45 -1.24
C VAL A 106 14.37 6.84 -0.28
N GLU A 107 14.29 6.20 0.88
CA GLU A 107 13.28 6.49 1.90
C GLU A 107 13.30 7.96 2.32
N SER A 108 14.49 8.57 2.48
CA SER A 108 14.64 9.97 2.85
C SER A 108 14.16 10.98 1.81
N MET A 109 14.06 10.56 0.53
CA MET A 109 13.59 11.39 -0.58
C MET A 109 12.07 11.35 -0.77
N LEU A 110 11.40 10.37 -0.17
CA LEU A 110 9.97 10.16 -0.36
C LEU A 110 9.14 11.14 0.48
N LEU A 111 8.03 11.60 -0.10
CA LEU A 111 7.05 12.38 0.67
C LEU A 111 6.47 11.51 1.79
N LYS A 112 6.59 11.98 3.02
CA LYS A 112 6.02 11.27 4.17
C LYS A 112 4.49 11.42 4.18
N PRO A 113 3.72 10.33 4.31
CA PRO A 113 2.28 10.41 4.51
C PRO A 113 1.91 11.12 5.82
N ASP A 114 0.80 11.84 5.82
CA ASP A 114 0.16 12.33 7.04
C ASP A 114 -0.46 11.16 7.81
N LEU A 115 -1.08 10.22 7.08
CA LEU A 115 -1.74 9.04 7.63
C LEU A 115 -1.49 7.83 6.74
N THR A 116 -1.13 6.69 7.34
CA THR A 116 -1.19 5.37 6.71
C THR A 116 -2.29 4.55 7.37
N VAL A 117 -3.28 4.15 6.58
CA VAL A 117 -4.38 3.27 6.98
C VAL A 117 -4.02 1.84 6.58
N TYR A 118 -3.84 0.98 7.56
CA TYR A 118 -3.63 -0.45 7.33
C TYR A 118 -4.95 -1.21 7.41
N LEU A 119 -5.33 -1.82 6.29
CA LEU A 119 -6.52 -2.65 6.19
C LEU A 119 -6.20 -4.08 6.59
N GLU A 120 -6.64 -4.49 7.77
CA GLU A 120 -6.49 -5.85 8.27
C GLU A 120 -7.71 -6.69 7.91
N LEU A 121 -7.47 -7.90 7.38
CA LEU A 121 -8.54 -8.85 7.06
C LEU A 121 -8.08 -10.27 7.37
N SER A 122 -8.97 -11.11 7.88
CA SER A 122 -8.67 -12.52 8.12
C SER A 122 -8.26 -13.22 6.83
N LEU A 123 -7.41 -14.24 6.95
CA LEU A 123 -6.97 -15.04 5.81
C LEU A 123 -8.16 -15.68 5.08
N GLU A 124 -9.14 -16.18 5.81
CA GLU A 124 -10.35 -16.81 5.26
C GLU A 124 -11.12 -15.84 4.35
N GLU A 125 -11.40 -14.64 4.83
CA GLU A 125 -12.11 -13.60 4.05
C GLU A 125 -11.27 -13.11 2.85
N ARG A 126 -9.94 -13.05 2.99
CA ARG A 126 -9.04 -12.73 1.88
C ARG A 126 -9.14 -13.76 0.77
N ILE A 127 -9.03 -15.06 1.10
CA ILE A 127 -9.16 -16.19 0.15
C ILE A 127 -10.51 -16.10 -0.57
N LYS A 128 -11.60 -15.89 0.16
CA LYS A 128 -12.93 -15.76 -0.39
C LYS A 128 -13.04 -14.59 -1.39
N ARG A 129 -12.52 -13.41 -1.03
CA ARG A 129 -12.56 -12.21 -1.90
C ARG A 129 -11.69 -12.37 -3.15
N LEU A 130 -10.50 -12.96 -3.02
CA LEU A 130 -9.61 -13.23 -4.14
C LEU A 130 -10.21 -14.28 -5.09
N GLY A 131 -10.78 -15.36 -4.56
CA GLY A 131 -11.48 -16.38 -5.36
C GLY A 131 -12.64 -15.83 -6.20
N GLY A 132 -13.30 -14.78 -5.74
CA GLY A 132 -14.41 -14.13 -6.47
C GLY A 132 -13.95 -13.20 -7.62
N ARG A 133 -12.66 -12.93 -7.80
CA ARG A 133 -12.13 -11.98 -8.82
C ARG A 133 -11.88 -12.62 -10.22
N GLY A 134 -12.14 -13.91 -10.41
CA GLY A 134 -12.01 -14.56 -11.70
C GLY A 134 -10.59 -14.90 -12.16
N GLY A 135 -9.60 -14.80 -11.30
CA GLY A 135 -8.22 -15.21 -11.57
C GLY A 135 -7.29 -14.79 -10.43
N ASN A 136 -6.70 -15.78 -9.76
CA ASN A 136 -5.66 -15.53 -8.76
C ASN A 136 -4.30 -15.49 -9.45
N THR A 137 -3.55 -14.43 -9.25
CA THR A 137 -2.14 -14.37 -9.64
C THR A 137 -1.31 -15.35 -8.81
N GLU A 138 -0.09 -15.66 -9.26
CA GLU A 138 0.83 -16.47 -8.47
C GLU A 138 1.14 -15.80 -7.12
N GLU A 139 1.25 -14.48 -7.11
CA GLU A 139 1.46 -13.70 -5.89
C GLU A 139 0.27 -13.81 -4.93
N ASP A 140 -0.98 -13.77 -5.43
CA ASP A 140 -2.17 -13.99 -4.62
C ASP A 140 -2.13 -15.38 -3.94
N ARG A 141 -1.75 -16.43 -4.70
CA ARG A 141 -1.62 -17.80 -4.14
C ARG A 141 -0.57 -17.88 -3.04
N GLN A 142 0.61 -17.30 -3.28
CA GLN A 142 1.71 -17.30 -2.31
C GLN A 142 1.34 -16.55 -1.03
N THR A 143 0.66 -15.40 -1.14
CA THR A 143 0.29 -14.58 0.01
C THR A 143 -0.96 -15.08 0.76
N THR A 144 -1.67 -16.06 0.21
CA THR A 144 -2.79 -16.76 0.88
C THR A 144 -2.39 -18.06 1.55
N ASP A 145 -1.12 -18.45 1.54
CA ASP A 145 -0.58 -19.44 2.45
C ASP A 145 -0.62 -18.90 3.90
N LEU A 146 -0.94 -19.78 4.86
CA LEU A 146 -1.11 -19.36 6.27
C LEU A 146 0.18 -18.76 6.84
N VAL A 147 1.32 -19.40 6.59
CA VAL A 147 2.63 -18.95 7.12
C VAL A 147 3.04 -17.64 6.46
N ALA A 148 2.89 -17.55 5.13
CA ALA A 148 3.19 -16.33 4.38
C ALA A 148 2.30 -15.16 4.82
N SER A 149 1.00 -15.40 5.02
CA SER A 149 0.06 -14.39 5.50
C SER A 149 0.45 -13.84 6.88
N GLN A 150 0.82 -14.74 7.80
CA GLN A 150 1.30 -14.37 9.14
C GLN A 150 2.58 -13.53 9.05
N GLN A 151 3.59 -14.02 8.33
CA GLN A 151 4.88 -13.33 8.16
C GLN A 151 4.70 -11.93 7.57
N LEU A 152 3.84 -11.76 6.58
CA LEU A 152 3.57 -10.46 5.97
C LEU A 152 2.90 -9.50 6.96
N ASN A 153 1.92 -9.96 7.75
CA ASN A 153 1.29 -9.13 8.79
C ASN A 153 2.32 -8.70 9.85
N ASP A 154 3.18 -9.62 10.31
CA ASP A 154 4.24 -9.34 11.28
C ASP A 154 5.25 -8.31 10.73
N LEU A 155 5.57 -8.40 9.42
CA LEU A 155 6.44 -7.42 8.77
C LEU A 155 5.78 -6.04 8.66
N TYR A 156 4.48 -5.94 8.36
CA TYR A 156 3.77 -4.67 8.41
C TYR A 156 3.79 -4.06 9.82
N ASP A 157 3.54 -4.85 10.86
CA ASP A 157 3.61 -4.39 12.24
C ASP A 157 5.04 -3.98 12.66
N THR A 158 6.05 -4.67 12.18
CA THR A 158 7.47 -4.33 12.43
C THR A 158 7.85 -3.00 11.79
N HIS A 159 7.42 -2.77 10.55
CA HIS A 159 7.79 -1.59 9.77
C HIS A 159 6.86 -0.39 9.95
N ARG A 160 5.75 -0.51 10.72
CA ARG A 160 4.77 0.58 10.93
C ARG A 160 5.34 1.88 11.47
N ASN A 161 6.50 1.84 12.12
CA ASN A 161 7.16 3.01 12.70
C ASN A 161 8.31 3.54 11.80
N SER A 162 8.45 3.04 10.58
CA SER A 162 9.45 3.54 9.62
C SER A 162 9.20 5.01 9.29
N PRO A 163 10.26 5.80 8.99
CA PRO A 163 10.14 7.24 8.77
C PRO A 163 9.10 7.65 7.73
N CYS A 164 8.95 6.84 6.66
CA CYS A 164 8.04 7.11 5.54
C CYS A 164 6.64 6.46 5.71
N VAL A 165 6.17 6.29 6.95
CA VAL A 165 4.83 5.72 7.23
C VAL A 165 3.84 6.77 7.73
N GLY A 166 4.31 7.79 8.45
CA GLY A 166 3.42 8.79 9.05
C GLY A 166 2.67 8.25 10.27
N THR A 167 1.49 8.80 10.51
CA THR A 167 0.59 8.29 11.56
C THR A 167 -0.01 6.96 11.12
N TRP A 168 -0.09 5.98 12.03
CA TRP A 168 -0.60 4.65 11.72
C TRP A 168 -2.01 4.43 12.27
N LEU A 169 -2.93 4.01 11.39
CA LEU A 169 -4.29 3.62 11.76
C LEU A 169 -4.59 2.22 11.22
N LYS A 170 -4.83 1.26 12.09
CA LYS A 170 -5.29 -0.09 11.73
C LYS A 170 -6.82 -0.12 11.68
N VAL A 171 -7.40 -0.62 10.59
CA VAL A 171 -8.85 -0.72 10.38
C VAL A 171 -9.22 -2.13 9.94
N ASP A 172 -10.27 -2.66 10.54
CA ASP A 172 -10.86 -3.95 10.13
C ASP A 172 -11.50 -3.81 8.74
N ALA A 173 -10.93 -4.52 7.77
CA ALA A 173 -11.42 -4.56 6.40
C ALA A 173 -12.60 -5.54 6.18
N GLY A 174 -13.06 -6.21 7.23
CA GLY A 174 -14.32 -6.96 7.23
C GLY A 174 -15.56 -6.07 7.21
N LEU A 175 -15.40 -4.82 7.58
CA LEU A 175 -16.45 -3.80 7.53
C LEU A 175 -16.84 -3.42 6.10
N SER A 176 -17.99 -2.76 5.94
CA SER A 176 -18.36 -2.14 4.67
C SER A 176 -17.41 -0.99 4.31
N ILE A 177 -17.29 -0.66 3.03
CA ILE A 177 -16.45 0.46 2.57
C ILE A 177 -16.89 1.77 3.22
N GLU A 178 -18.19 1.99 3.36
CA GLU A 178 -18.76 3.18 4.00
C GLU A 178 -18.33 3.30 5.47
N GLU A 179 -18.32 2.17 6.20
CA GLU A 179 -17.89 2.15 7.60
C GLU A 179 -16.38 2.36 7.74
N ILE A 180 -15.57 1.77 6.84
CA ILE A 180 -14.13 2.00 6.81
C ILE A 180 -13.84 3.49 6.56
N VAL A 181 -14.45 4.09 5.54
CA VAL A 181 -14.28 5.51 5.21
C VAL A 181 -14.73 6.39 6.37
N LYS A 182 -15.88 6.09 7.00
CA LYS A 182 -16.36 6.80 8.18
C LYS A 182 -15.35 6.77 9.32
N ARG A 183 -14.79 5.60 9.66
CA ARG A 183 -13.78 5.45 10.73
C ARG A 183 -12.51 6.25 10.43
N VAL A 184 -12.05 6.26 9.19
CA VAL A 184 -10.88 7.05 8.80
C VAL A 184 -11.16 8.54 8.96
N ILE A 185 -12.33 9.03 8.53
CA ILE A 185 -12.72 10.44 8.66
C ILE A 185 -12.87 10.84 10.13
N GLU A 186 -13.49 10.01 10.96
CA GLU A 186 -13.62 10.25 12.40
C GLU A 186 -12.25 10.32 13.07
N TYR A 187 -11.32 9.45 12.70
CA TYR A 187 -9.94 9.49 13.18
C TYR A 187 -9.22 10.77 12.75
N LEU A 188 -9.34 11.17 11.49
CA LEU A 188 -8.76 12.41 10.98
C LEU A 188 -9.31 13.64 11.73
N ALA A 189 -10.61 13.68 12.01
CA ALA A 189 -11.25 14.76 12.75
C ALA A 189 -10.81 14.83 14.22
N ALA A 190 -10.56 13.68 14.85
CA ALA A 190 -10.09 13.59 16.23
C ALA A 190 -8.58 13.85 16.37
N SER A 191 -7.80 13.45 15.38
CA SER A 191 -6.37 13.72 15.29
C SER A 191 -6.18 15.11 14.67
N ALA A 192 -5.37 15.99 15.26
CA ALA A 192 -5.13 17.34 14.74
C ALA A 192 -4.60 17.43 13.27
N LEU A 193 -4.82 16.38 12.46
CA LEU A 193 -4.42 16.28 11.06
C LEU A 193 -5.32 17.09 10.10
N PHE A 194 -6.50 17.52 10.54
CA PHE A 194 -7.45 18.35 9.78
C PHE A 194 -7.35 19.85 10.12
N ARG A 195 -6.18 20.34 10.50
CA ARG A 195 -5.98 21.80 10.76
C ARG A 195 -5.44 22.54 9.54
#